data_e2f0fac63cf15eb897c5ad59bccaaa74
#
_entry.id   e2f0fac63cf15eb897c5ad59bccaaa74
#
_cell.length_a   1.000
_cell.length_b   1.000
_cell.length_c   1.000
_cell.angle_alpha   90.00
_cell.angle_beta   90.00
_cell.angle_gamma   90.00
#
_symmetry.space_group_name_H-M   'P 1'
#
loop_
_entity.id
_entity.type
_entity.pdbx_description
1 polymer ?
#
loop_
_entity_poly.entity_id
_entity_poly.type
_entity_poly.pdbx_seq_one_letter_code
_entity_poly.pdbx_strand_id
1 'polypeptide(L)'
;MKYRLLLPEEWDKLGELFEDIPVPNPAVSVMAVAENDKEEIVGLLCLQLQWHMEPLIVTQPDVDFTELKEVLDNQLRPNGNGCYYSFIDNEKIGRMVEDAGMQPQPVMVFRGEV
;
A
#
# COMPACT_ATOMS: atom_id res chain seq x y z
N MET A 1 -23.00 8.52 17.92
CA MET A 1 -21.87 7.94 17.16
C MET A 1 -20.57 8.48 17.73
N LYS A 2 -19.66 7.59 18.10
CA LYS A 2 -18.33 7.93 18.65
C LYS A 2 -17.27 7.62 17.62
N TYR A 3 -16.34 8.54 17.39
CA TYR A 3 -15.22 8.38 16.45
C TYR A 3 -13.90 8.38 17.22
N ARG A 4 -13.06 7.39 17.00
CA ARG A 4 -11.78 7.25 17.67
C ARG A 4 -10.76 6.48 16.85
N LEU A 5 -9.50 6.54 17.25
CA LEU A 5 -8.49 5.62 16.73
C LEU A 5 -8.68 4.24 17.35
N LEU A 6 -8.49 3.22 16.53
CA LEU A 6 -8.44 1.83 16.99
C LEU A 6 -7.00 1.47 17.31
N LEU A 7 -6.76 0.96 18.52
CA LEU A 7 -5.44 0.51 18.93
C LEU A 7 -5.09 -0.82 18.28
N PRO A 8 -3.80 -1.09 17.95
CA PRO A 8 -3.39 -2.34 17.29
C PRO A 8 -3.86 -3.61 18.01
N GLU A 9 -3.88 -3.61 19.33
CA GLU A 9 -4.37 -4.74 20.16
C GLU A 9 -5.86 -5.01 20.03
N GLU A 10 -6.63 -4.08 19.47
CA GLU A 10 -8.06 -4.22 19.23
C GLU A 10 -8.40 -4.75 17.84
N TRP A 11 -7.42 -4.93 16.97
CA TRP A 11 -7.66 -5.27 15.55
C TRP A 11 -8.23 -6.67 15.36
N ASP A 12 -8.12 -7.56 16.33
CA ASP A 12 -8.78 -8.86 16.33
C ASP A 12 -10.32 -8.74 16.31
N LYS A 13 -10.87 -7.63 16.78
CA LYS A 13 -12.30 -7.33 16.73
C LYS A 13 -12.84 -7.05 15.33
N LEU A 14 -11.95 -6.88 14.35
CA LEU A 14 -12.30 -6.49 12.99
C LEU A 14 -12.45 -7.67 12.03
N GLY A 15 -12.23 -8.90 12.47
CA GLY A 15 -12.15 -10.07 11.60
C GLY A 15 -13.34 -10.22 10.64
N GLU A 16 -14.55 -9.99 11.13
CA GLU A 16 -15.77 -10.09 10.32
C GLU A 16 -15.87 -8.99 9.25
N LEU A 17 -15.32 -7.81 9.51
CA LEU A 17 -15.36 -6.69 8.56
C LEU A 17 -14.37 -6.86 7.41
N PHE A 18 -13.39 -7.74 7.54
CA PHE A 18 -12.35 -7.98 6.55
C PHE A 18 -12.44 -9.37 5.91
N GLU A 19 -13.62 -9.99 5.85
CA GLU A 19 -13.79 -11.31 5.22
C GLU A 19 -13.33 -11.33 3.76
N ASP A 20 -13.63 -10.27 3.01
CA ASP A 20 -13.32 -10.15 1.58
C ASP A 20 -12.16 -9.20 1.28
N ILE A 21 -11.56 -8.59 2.29
CA ILE A 21 -10.49 -7.60 2.15
C ILE A 21 -9.32 -8.01 3.03
N PRO A 22 -8.07 -7.99 2.51
CA PRO A 22 -6.90 -8.29 3.35
C PRO A 22 -6.80 -7.31 4.52
N VAL A 23 -6.56 -7.83 5.72
CA VAL A 23 -6.36 -7.00 6.91
C VAL A 23 -5.05 -6.22 6.76
N PRO A 24 -5.07 -4.87 6.92
CA PRO A 24 -3.84 -4.08 6.85
C PRO A 24 -2.83 -4.48 7.94
N ASN A 25 -1.55 -4.23 7.67
CA ASN A 25 -0.50 -4.48 8.64
C ASN A 25 -0.55 -3.41 9.74
N PRO A 26 -0.83 -3.76 11.02
CA PRO A 26 -0.92 -2.79 12.09
C PRO A 26 0.38 -2.04 12.39
N ALA A 27 1.53 -2.58 12.03
CA ALA A 27 2.83 -1.94 12.22
C ALA A 27 3.02 -0.69 11.34
N VAL A 28 2.30 -0.60 10.21
CA VAL A 28 2.43 0.49 9.22
C VAL A 28 1.09 1.13 8.87
N SER A 29 0.11 0.98 9.76
CA SER A 29 -1.24 1.47 9.50
C SER A 29 -1.84 2.15 10.72
N VAL A 30 -2.72 3.11 10.48
CA VAL A 30 -3.52 3.79 11.49
C VAL A 30 -4.97 3.68 11.08
N MET A 31 -5.84 3.31 12.01
CA MET A 31 -7.25 3.09 11.72
C MET A 31 -8.14 3.96 12.60
N ALA A 32 -9.03 4.70 11.97
CA ALA A 32 -10.13 5.39 12.63
C ALA A 32 -11.39 4.55 12.51
N VAL A 33 -12.17 4.49 13.60
CA VAL A 33 -13.42 3.72 13.66
C VAL A 33 -14.57 4.59 14.13
N ALA A 34 -15.76 4.21 13.71
CA ALA A 34 -17.02 4.73 14.21
C ALA A 34 -17.71 3.65 15.05
N GLU A 35 -18.07 3.98 16.26
CA GLU A 35 -18.80 3.11 17.17
C GLU A 35 -20.23 3.63 17.37
N ASN A 36 -21.20 2.72 17.44
CA ASN A 36 -22.56 3.03 17.81
C ASN A 36 -22.73 3.05 19.34
N ASP A 37 -23.97 3.28 19.83
CA ASP A 37 -24.28 3.34 21.25
C ASP A 37 -24.11 1.99 21.95
N LYS A 38 -24.02 0.89 21.22
CA LYS A 38 -23.77 -0.47 21.76
C LYS A 38 -22.28 -0.83 21.75
N GLU A 39 -21.41 0.14 21.49
CA GLU A 39 -19.96 -0.07 21.36
C GLU A 39 -19.55 -1.02 20.21
N GLU A 40 -20.42 -1.15 19.20
CA GLU A 40 -20.12 -1.93 18.01
C GLU A 40 -19.42 -1.04 16.98
N ILE A 41 -18.37 -1.54 16.35
CA ILE A 41 -17.71 -0.85 15.24
C ILE A 41 -18.58 -0.99 14.00
N VAL A 42 -19.07 0.14 13.50
CA VAL A 42 -19.99 0.19 12.36
C VAL A 42 -19.40 0.88 11.14
N GLY A 43 -18.18 1.37 11.25
CA GLY A 43 -17.44 1.97 10.15
C GLY A 43 -15.96 2.12 10.47
N LEU A 44 -15.14 2.14 9.45
CA LEU A 44 -13.70 2.34 9.61
C LEU A 44 -13.10 3.03 8.38
N LEU A 45 -11.98 3.70 8.61
CA LEU A 45 -11.14 4.26 7.58
C LEU A 45 -9.68 4.00 7.97
N CYS A 46 -8.93 3.40 7.07
CA CYS A 46 -7.54 3.02 7.33
C CYS A 46 -6.57 3.86 6.50
N LEU A 47 -5.55 4.40 7.16
CA LEU A 47 -4.41 5.02 6.52
C LEU A 47 -3.24 4.05 6.58
N GLN A 48 -2.72 3.67 5.42
CA GLN A 48 -1.63 2.69 5.30
C GLN A 48 -0.40 3.33 4.68
N LEU A 49 0.77 3.03 5.23
CA LEU A 49 2.03 3.30 4.55
C LEU A 49 2.26 2.21 3.50
N GLN A 50 2.60 2.64 2.30
CA GLN A 50 2.91 1.73 1.21
C GLN A 50 4.25 2.10 0.58
N TRP A 51 4.97 1.10 0.11
CA TRP A 51 6.19 1.29 -0.62
C TRP A 51 5.90 1.84 -2.01
N HIS A 52 6.65 2.86 -2.40
CA HIS A 52 6.62 3.44 -3.73
C HIS A 52 7.98 3.26 -4.38
N MET A 53 7.98 2.76 -5.61
CA MET A 53 9.19 2.54 -6.39
C MET A 53 9.37 3.70 -7.38
N GLU A 54 9.93 4.80 -6.90
CA GLU A 54 10.25 6.02 -7.68
C GLU A 54 11.16 6.93 -6.86
N PRO A 55 11.97 7.79 -7.47
CA PRO A 55 12.15 7.94 -8.91
C PRO A 55 13.08 6.90 -9.53
N LEU A 56 13.00 6.74 -10.83
CA LEU A 56 14.03 6.07 -11.62
C LEU A 56 14.91 7.12 -12.31
N ILE A 57 16.19 7.10 -12.02
CA ILE A 57 17.18 7.98 -12.64
C ILE A 57 18.27 7.12 -13.23
N VAL A 58 18.49 7.24 -14.55
CA VAL A 58 19.49 6.48 -15.29
C VAL A 58 20.31 7.46 -16.11
N THR A 59 21.62 7.47 -15.91
CA THR A 59 22.55 8.38 -16.60
C THR A 59 23.38 7.69 -17.69
N GLN A 60 23.30 6.36 -17.75
CA GLN A 60 24.02 5.55 -18.76
C GLN A 60 23.09 4.50 -19.34
N PRO A 61 23.19 4.19 -20.65
CA PRO A 61 22.24 3.31 -21.32
C PRO A 61 22.37 1.82 -20.98
N ASP A 62 23.45 1.41 -20.36
CA ASP A 62 23.74 0.01 -19.98
C ASP A 62 23.16 -0.35 -18.59
N VAL A 63 22.48 0.55 -17.94
CA VAL A 63 21.78 0.26 -16.67
C VAL A 63 20.52 -0.54 -16.97
N ASP A 64 20.39 -1.69 -16.34
CA ASP A 64 19.23 -2.57 -16.49
C ASP A 64 18.24 -2.35 -15.34
N PHE A 65 17.02 -1.94 -15.71
CA PHE A 65 15.95 -1.72 -14.74
C PHE A 65 15.58 -2.99 -13.99
N THR A 66 15.54 -4.13 -14.65
CA THR A 66 15.18 -5.42 -14.03
C THR A 66 16.17 -5.81 -12.95
N GLU A 67 17.45 -5.55 -13.15
CA GLU A 67 18.49 -5.80 -12.14
C GLU A 67 18.32 -4.86 -10.92
N LEU A 68 18.04 -3.58 -11.14
CA LEU A 68 17.77 -2.65 -10.05
C LEU A 68 16.54 -3.08 -9.26
N LYS A 69 15.47 -3.46 -9.94
CA LYS A 69 14.23 -3.94 -9.33
C LYS A 69 14.48 -5.18 -8.48
N GLU A 70 15.26 -6.14 -8.96
CA GLU A 70 15.58 -7.37 -8.25
C GLU A 70 16.30 -7.09 -6.91
N VAL A 71 17.20 -6.11 -6.89
CA VAL A 71 17.87 -5.70 -5.65
C VAL A 71 16.85 -5.21 -4.62
N LEU A 72 15.87 -4.40 -5.04
CA LEU A 72 14.81 -3.90 -4.16
C LEU A 72 13.85 -5.01 -3.73
N ASP A 73 13.45 -5.88 -4.64
CA ASP A 73 12.58 -7.01 -4.34
C ASP A 73 13.21 -7.93 -3.28
N ASN A 74 14.51 -8.18 -3.38
CA ASN A 74 15.23 -8.98 -2.40
C ASN A 74 15.29 -8.32 -1.01
N GLN A 75 15.25 -7.00 -0.95
CA GLN A 75 15.19 -6.26 0.31
C GLN A 75 13.82 -6.38 0.98
N LEU A 76 12.74 -6.44 0.20
CA LEU A 76 11.37 -6.49 0.72
C LEU A 76 10.91 -7.90 1.11
N ARG A 77 11.35 -8.94 0.40
CA ARG A 77 10.92 -10.34 0.62
C ARG A 77 11.05 -10.81 2.07
N PRO A 78 12.18 -10.55 2.78
CA PRO A 78 12.35 -11.04 4.16
C PRO A 78 11.37 -10.42 5.16
N ASN A 79 10.79 -9.26 4.84
CA ASN A 79 9.88 -8.52 5.72
C ASN A 79 8.40 -8.85 5.47
N GLY A 80 8.09 -9.78 4.58
CA GLY A 80 6.73 -10.18 4.25
C GLY A 80 5.92 -9.13 3.48
N ASN A 81 6.54 -8.01 3.11
CA ASN A 81 5.91 -6.97 2.30
C ASN A 81 6.14 -7.30 0.83
N GLY A 82 5.14 -7.94 0.21
CA GLY A 82 5.25 -8.39 -1.17
C GLY A 82 4.74 -7.39 -2.21
N CYS A 83 4.40 -6.16 -1.82
CA CYS A 83 3.73 -5.23 -2.73
C CYS A 83 4.28 -3.81 -2.63
N TYR A 84 4.43 -3.18 -3.77
CA TYR A 84 4.75 -1.76 -3.88
C TYR A 84 4.08 -1.16 -5.12
N TYR A 85 3.98 0.16 -5.15
CA TYR A 85 3.33 0.90 -6.23
C TYR A 85 4.31 1.88 -6.87
N SER A 86 4.08 2.19 -8.14
CA SER A 86 4.82 3.20 -8.86
C SER A 86 3.83 4.13 -9.54
N PHE A 87 3.97 5.43 -9.32
CA PHE A 87 3.16 6.43 -10.01
C PHE A 87 3.94 6.93 -11.22
N ILE A 88 3.47 6.56 -12.39
CA ILE A 88 4.19 6.78 -13.65
C ILE A 88 3.32 7.62 -14.58
N ASP A 89 3.86 8.76 -15.00
CA ASP A 89 3.25 9.66 -15.96
C ASP A 89 3.93 9.63 -17.35
N ASN A 90 4.91 8.76 -17.52
CA ASN A 90 5.71 8.59 -18.74
C ASN A 90 5.41 7.23 -19.37
N GLU A 91 4.92 7.25 -20.62
CA GLU A 91 4.53 6.05 -21.34
C GLU A 91 5.68 5.07 -21.57
N LYS A 92 6.89 5.58 -21.85
CA LYS A 92 8.09 4.76 -22.04
C LYS A 92 8.47 4.01 -20.77
N ILE A 93 8.46 4.70 -19.62
CA ILE A 93 8.72 4.09 -18.32
C ILE A 93 7.61 3.11 -17.96
N GLY A 94 6.35 3.45 -18.25
CA GLY A 94 5.21 2.57 -18.04
C GLY A 94 5.38 1.23 -18.77
N ARG A 95 5.79 1.23 -20.04
CA ARG A 95 6.06 -0.01 -20.78
C ARG A 95 7.21 -0.81 -20.19
N MET A 96 8.25 -0.13 -19.74
CA MET A 96 9.40 -0.79 -19.13
C MET A 96 9.05 -1.51 -17.85
N VAL A 97 8.24 -0.91 -16.98
CA VAL A 97 7.82 -1.56 -15.73
C VAL A 97 6.82 -2.69 -15.99
N GLU A 98 5.95 -2.58 -16.99
CA GLU A 98 5.09 -3.68 -17.42
C GLU A 98 5.92 -4.87 -17.93
N ASP A 99 6.94 -4.61 -18.75
CA ASP A 99 7.84 -5.65 -19.25
C ASP A 99 8.60 -6.36 -18.11
N ALA A 100 8.84 -5.65 -17.00
CA ALA A 100 9.44 -6.22 -15.79
C ALA A 100 8.43 -6.96 -14.89
N GLY A 101 7.17 -7.10 -15.31
CA GLY A 101 6.15 -7.87 -14.62
C GLY A 101 5.24 -7.08 -13.70
N MET A 102 5.35 -5.76 -13.65
CA MET A 102 4.41 -4.91 -12.91
C MET A 102 3.11 -4.77 -13.69
N GLN A 103 1.99 -4.70 -12.98
CA GLN A 103 0.66 -4.62 -13.58
C GLN A 103 0.04 -3.25 -13.38
N PRO A 104 -0.51 -2.60 -14.44
CA PRO A 104 -1.26 -1.36 -14.28
C PRO A 104 -2.51 -1.62 -13.44
N GLN A 105 -2.84 -0.66 -12.58
CA GLN A 105 -3.98 -0.76 -11.67
C GLN A 105 -5.09 0.19 -12.13
N PRO A 106 -6.36 -0.29 -12.20
CA PRO A 106 -7.49 0.55 -12.59
C PRO A 106 -8.01 1.37 -11.41
N VAL A 107 -7.17 2.24 -10.86
CA VAL A 107 -7.50 3.03 -9.68
C VAL A 107 -7.36 4.52 -9.98
N MET A 108 -8.19 5.34 -9.33
CA MET A 108 -8.02 6.79 -9.30
C MET A 108 -7.17 7.17 -8.10
N VAL A 109 -6.29 8.17 -8.28
CA VAL A 109 -5.43 8.67 -7.23
C VAL A 109 -5.92 10.05 -6.80
N PHE A 110 -6.15 10.23 -5.51
CA PHE A 110 -6.51 11.51 -4.91
C PHE A 110 -5.43 11.91 -3.92
N ARG A 111 -5.07 13.18 -3.92
CA ARG A 111 -4.14 13.75 -2.93
C ARG A 111 -4.93 14.50 -1.88
N GLY A 112 -4.71 14.15 -0.60
CA GLY A 112 -5.21 14.90 0.55
C GLY A 112 -4.07 15.60 1.28
N GLU A 113 -4.38 16.72 1.94
CA GLU A 113 -3.45 17.41 2.83
C GLU A 113 -4.08 17.54 4.21
N VAL A 114 -3.27 17.43 5.24
CA VAL A 114 -3.70 17.63 6.62
C VAL A 114 -3.58 19.08 7.04
#